data_67bf1d75ef93b95e5f37985459130881
#
_entry.id   67bf1d75ef93b95e5f37985459130881
#
_cell.length_a   1.000
_cell.length_b   1.000
_cell.length_c   1.000
_cell.angle_alpha   90.00
_cell.angle_beta   90.00
_cell.angle_gamma   90.00
#
_symmetry.space_group_name_H-M   'P 1'
#
loop_
_entity.id
_entity.type
_entity.pdbx_description
1 polymer ?
#
loop_
_entity_poly.entity_id
_entity_poly.type
_entity_poly.pdbx_seq_one_letter_code
_entity_poly.pdbx_strand_id
1 'polypeptide(L)'
;MVERFLNKKDSVNIVLSSDSNYEPHLWVTIYTILQNAKSNKKYNIYILDGGIEHKEYFYKLIESDKRFHIQFLDMSNQYISVYESRHVSKAAYYRLSILDIFKDFDKVMYLDADSYVLGDINELFDMNIKDKQIAGVKDSITYEIPWREKKISYKNYSGKALDYFNEYLHLSDSKLNNYFSSGVLVFNLKKIDLFAYICN
;
A
#
# COMPACT_ATOMS: atom_id res chain seq x y z
N MET A 1 8.70 -16.35 -7.14
CA MET A 1 8.07 -17.07 -6.01
C MET A 1 8.38 -16.26 -4.78
N VAL A 2 7.37 -15.79 -4.04
CA VAL A 2 7.61 -15.10 -2.78
C VAL A 2 8.21 -16.11 -1.82
N GLU A 3 9.47 -15.91 -1.40
CA GLU A 3 10.03 -16.71 -0.33
C GLU A 3 9.19 -16.44 0.92
N ARG A 4 8.51 -17.46 1.38
CA ARG A 4 7.83 -17.41 2.67
C ARG A 4 8.90 -17.36 3.76
N PHE A 5 9.37 -16.17 4.09
CA PHE A 5 10.00 -15.97 5.39
C PHE A 5 8.93 -16.25 6.42
N LEU A 6 8.79 -17.52 6.74
CA LEU A 6 7.92 -18.15 7.73
C LEU A 6 6.75 -17.26 8.18
N ASN A 7 5.57 -17.60 7.68
CA ASN A 7 4.28 -17.09 8.14
C ASN A 7 4.06 -17.54 9.60
N LYS A 8 4.84 -16.97 10.52
CA LYS A 8 4.70 -17.21 11.96
C LYS A 8 3.90 -16.08 12.53
N LYS A 9 3.04 -16.35 13.50
CA LYS A 9 2.27 -15.39 14.30
C LYS A 9 3.10 -14.22 14.85
N ASP A 10 4.44 -14.30 14.77
CA ASP A 10 5.40 -13.36 15.31
C ASP A 10 6.10 -12.53 14.22
N SER A 11 5.50 -12.34 13.06
CA SER A 11 6.06 -11.50 12.01
C SER A 11 5.10 -10.42 11.53
N VAL A 12 5.66 -9.26 11.21
CA VAL A 12 5.00 -8.12 10.56
C VAL A 12 5.36 -8.16 9.08
N ASN A 13 4.36 -8.34 8.21
CA ASN A 13 4.57 -8.40 6.77
C ASN A 13 4.19 -7.07 6.15
N ILE A 14 5.19 -6.34 5.64
CA ILE A 14 5.07 -4.99 5.07
C ILE A 14 5.34 -5.07 3.58
N VAL A 15 4.44 -4.53 2.79
CA VAL A 15 4.57 -4.42 1.34
C VAL A 15 4.72 -2.95 0.98
N LEU A 16 5.71 -2.64 0.18
CA LEU A 16 5.99 -1.31 -0.38
C LEU A 16 6.07 -1.45 -1.89
N SER A 17 5.79 -0.40 -2.63
CA SER A 17 6.01 -0.38 -4.09
C SER A 17 6.81 0.85 -4.48
N SER A 18 7.80 0.67 -5.35
CA SER A 18 8.68 1.75 -5.77
C SER A 18 9.29 1.50 -7.13
N ASP A 19 9.73 2.57 -7.76
CA ASP A 19 10.61 2.57 -8.92
C ASP A 19 11.92 3.32 -8.59
N SER A 20 12.84 3.43 -9.54
CA SER A 20 14.13 4.09 -9.36
C SER A 20 14.01 5.57 -8.93
N ASN A 21 12.96 6.27 -9.38
CA ASN A 21 12.75 7.69 -9.01
C ASN A 21 12.42 7.87 -7.53
N TYR A 22 11.78 6.86 -6.92
CA TYR A 22 11.35 6.90 -5.52
C TYR A 22 12.27 6.14 -4.56
N GLU A 23 13.43 5.63 -5.02
CA GLU A 23 14.42 4.96 -4.16
C GLU A 23 14.79 5.74 -2.90
N PRO A 24 15.08 7.05 -2.96
CA PRO A 24 15.42 7.82 -1.76
C PRO A 24 14.28 7.88 -0.76
N HIS A 25 13.04 8.01 -1.23
CA HIS A 25 11.86 8.03 -0.37
C HIS A 25 11.63 6.66 0.28
N LEU A 26 11.72 5.59 -0.51
CA LEU A 26 11.63 4.21 -0.03
C LEU A 26 12.68 3.93 1.06
N TRP A 27 13.92 4.40 0.85
CA TRP A 27 14.99 4.25 1.82
C TRP A 27 14.63 4.93 3.16
N VAL A 28 14.12 6.17 3.13
CA VAL A 28 13.68 6.90 4.32
C VAL A 28 12.52 6.18 5.01
N THR A 29 11.55 5.66 4.25
CA THR A 29 10.43 4.90 4.81
C THR A 29 10.94 3.68 5.58
N ILE A 30 11.81 2.86 4.98
CA ILE A 30 12.37 1.66 5.63
C ILE A 30 13.26 2.05 6.81
N TYR A 31 14.06 3.11 6.69
CA TYR A 31 14.87 3.62 7.79
C TYR A 31 14.00 4.01 9.00
N THR A 32 12.89 4.70 8.77
CA THR A 32 12.00 5.11 9.87
C THR A 32 11.25 3.94 10.49
N ILE A 33 10.91 2.90 9.72
CA ILE A 33 10.38 1.64 10.26
C ILE A 33 11.42 1.00 11.19
N LEU A 34 12.67 0.89 10.75
CA LEU A 34 13.74 0.29 11.52
C LEU A 34 14.01 1.05 12.82
N GLN A 35 14.09 2.40 12.76
CA GLN A 35 14.35 3.24 13.92
C GLN A 35 13.25 3.16 14.99
N ASN A 36 12.01 2.88 14.60
CA ASN A 36 10.85 2.85 15.49
C ASN A 36 10.38 1.44 15.84
N ALA A 37 11.05 0.39 15.37
CA ALA A 37 10.71 -1.00 15.65
C ALA A 37 11.11 -1.39 17.08
N LYS A 38 10.15 -1.39 17.99
CA LYS A 38 10.34 -1.72 19.41
C LYS A 38 10.00 -3.18 19.74
N SER A 39 9.15 -3.80 18.92
CA SER A 39 8.73 -5.20 19.10
C SER A 39 9.86 -6.17 18.81
N ASN A 40 9.86 -7.33 19.50
CA ASN A 40 10.78 -8.44 19.22
C ASN A 40 10.34 -9.28 18.00
N LYS A 41 9.27 -8.89 17.29
CA LYS A 41 8.81 -9.57 16.09
C LYS A 41 9.81 -9.45 14.95
N LYS A 42 9.68 -10.33 13.97
CA LYS A 42 10.38 -10.20 12.70
C LYS A 42 9.61 -9.26 11.78
N TYR A 43 10.33 -8.45 11.03
CA TYR A 43 9.78 -7.52 10.04
C TYR A 43 10.18 -7.99 8.64
N ASN A 44 9.22 -8.50 7.90
CA ASN A 44 9.41 -8.93 6.52
C ASN A 44 8.96 -7.80 5.59
N ILE A 45 9.89 -7.20 4.89
CA ILE A 45 9.66 -6.11 3.96
C ILE A 45 9.71 -6.66 2.54
N TYR A 46 8.60 -6.58 1.83
CA TYR A 46 8.47 -6.98 0.43
C TYR A 46 8.35 -5.72 -0.42
N ILE A 47 9.26 -5.55 -1.36
CA ILE A 47 9.30 -4.40 -2.25
C ILE A 47 8.85 -4.86 -3.63
N LEU A 48 7.69 -4.34 -4.07
CA LEU A 48 7.19 -4.50 -5.43
C LEU A 48 8.03 -3.58 -6.32
N ASP A 49 9.02 -4.17 -6.98
CA ASP A 49 10.16 -3.50 -7.59
C ASP A 49 9.89 -3.15 -9.05
N GLY A 50 9.77 -1.85 -9.34
CA GLY A 50 9.60 -1.29 -10.68
C GLY A 50 10.89 -0.86 -11.36
N GLY A 51 12.05 -1.38 -10.93
CA GLY A 51 13.36 -1.05 -11.51
C GLY A 51 14.27 -0.31 -10.53
N ILE A 52 14.29 -0.73 -9.27
CA ILE A 52 15.20 -0.21 -8.24
C ILE A 52 16.64 -0.58 -8.61
N GLU A 53 17.52 0.40 -8.64
CA GLU A 53 18.91 0.26 -9.12
C GLU A 53 19.87 -0.12 -7.98
N HIS A 54 19.72 0.48 -6.80
CA HIS A 54 20.70 0.39 -5.70
C HIS A 54 20.21 -0.49 -4.54
N LYS A 55 19.86 -1.75 -4.82
CA LYS A 55 19.31 -2.70 -3.82
C LYS A 55 20.26 -2.97 -2.67
N GLU A 56 21.57 -2.86 -2.89
CA GLU A 56 22.62 -3.07 -1.89
C GLU A 56 22.50 -2.09 -0.71
N TYR A 57 22.02 -0.87 -0.92
CA TYR A 57 21.82 0.10 0.17
C TYR A 57 20.70 -0.31 1.13
N PHE A 58 19.68 -0.98 0.63
CA PHE A 58 18.59 -1.48 1.46
C PHE A 58 19.02 -2.69 2.30
N TYR A 59 19.79 -3.61 1.72
CA TYR A 59 20.36 -4.72 2.48
C TYR A 59 21.32 -4.23 3.56
N LYS A 60 22.18 -3.27 3.24
CA LYS A 60 23.09 -2.65 4.20
C LYS A 60 22.36 -1.93 5.34
N LEU A 61 21.23 -1.30 5.04
CA LEU A 61 20.40 -0.60 6.01
C LEU A 61 19.92 -1.51 7.14
N ILE A 62 19.53 -2.74 6.82
CA ILE A 62 19.00 -3.71 7.79
C ILE A 62 20.03 -4.68 8.35
N GLU A 63 21.27 -4.66 7.88
CA GLU A 63 22.32 -5.64 8.20
C GLU A 63 22.56 -5.82 9.70
N SER A 64 22.47 -4.72 10.45
CA SER A 64 22.71 -4.71 11.90
C SER A 64 21.55 -5.26 12.73
N ASP A 65 20.35 -5.38 12.17
CA ASP A 65 19.17 -5.84 12.90
C ASP A 65 18.57 -7.09 12.25
N LYS A 66 18.89 -8.23 12.81
CA LYS A 66 18.47 -9.56 12.32
C LYS A 66 16.96 -9.83 12.43
N ARG A 67 16.19 -8.90 12.97
CA ARG A 67 14.72 -8.98 12.93
C ARG A 67 14.16 -8.63 11.54
N PHE A 68 14.94 -7.89 10.74
CA PHE A 68 14.53 -7.39 9.43
C PHE A 68 14.96 -8.31 8.28
N HIS A 69 14.05 -8.51 7.34
CA HIS A 69 14.30 -9.19 6.07
C HIS A 69 13.71 -8.35 4.94
N ILE A 70 14.45 -8.20 3.84
CA ILE A 70 13.97 -7.51 2.63
C ILE A 70 13.97 -8.49 1.46
N GLN A 71 12.87 -8.48 0.70
CA GLN A 71 12.77 -9.18 -0.58
C GLN A 71 12.26 -8.23 -1.66
N PHE A 72 12.98 -8.15 -2.78
CA PHE A 72 12.54 -7.44 -3.98
C PHE A 72 11.78 -8.41 -4.89
N LEU A 73 10.59 -8.01 -5.31
CA LEU A 73 9.72 -8.75 -6.22
C LEU A 73 9.64 -7.98 -7.54
N ASP A 74 10.25 -8.51 -8.59
CA ASP A 74 10.30 -7.86 -9.90
C ASP A 74 8.89 -7.69 -10.49
N MET A 75 8.51 -6.44 -10.75
CA MET A 75 7.25 -6.02 -11.34
C MET A 75 7.43 -5.39 -12.73
N SER A 76 8.62 -5.47 -13.32
CA SER A 76 8.99 -4.80 -14.57
C SER A 76 8.03 -5.11 -15.73
N ASN A 77 7.52 -6.36 -15.78
CA ASN A 77 6.61 -6.85 -16.79
C ASN A 77 5.12 -6.71 -16.43
N GLN A 78 4.80 -6.08 -15.29
CA GLN A 78 3.44 -5.87 -14.84
C GLN A 78 2.97 -4.45 -15.19
N TYR A 79 1.67 -4.29 -15.45
CA TYR A 79 1.05 -2.99 -15.68
C TYR A 79 1.71 -2.15 -16.80
N ILE A 80 2.14 -2.79 -17.90
CA ILE A 80 2.89 -2.14 -18.99
C ILE A 80 2.07 -1.04 -19.68
N SER A 81 0.76 -1.20 -19.75
CA SER A 81 -0.14 -0.31 -20.51
C SER A 81 -1.00 0.60 -19.62
N VAL A 82 -0.63 0.79 -18.35
CA VAL A 82 -1.39 1.68 -17.47
C VAL A 82 -1.10 3.15 -17.79
N TYR A 83 -2.09 3.99 -17.51
CA TYR A 83 -1.93 5.43 -17.64
C TYR A 83 -1.05 5.96 -16.50
N GLU A 84 0.01 6.67 -16.86
CA GLU A 84 0.88 7.36 -15.92
C GLU A 84 0.66 8.89 -16.02
N SER A 85 0.76 9.57 -14.90
CA SER A 85 0.69 11.03 -14.82
C SER A 85 1.81 11.56 -13.91
N ARG A 86 1.94 12.89 -13.81
CA ARG A 86 3.00 13.52 -13.00
C ARG A 86 3.10 13.00 -11.55
N HIS A 87 1.99 12.51 -11.00
CA HIS A 87 1.88 12.10 -9.60
C HIS A 87 1.53 10.61 -9.41
N VAL A 88 1.34 9.87 -10.51
CA VAL A 88 0.98 8.46 -10.46
C VAL A 88 1.88 7.71 -11.43
N SER A 89 2.92 7.10 -10.90
CA SER A 89 3.78 6.21 -11.65
C SER A 89 3.17 4.80 -11.72
N LYS A 90 3.72 3.98 -12.60
CA LYS A 90 3.38 2.56 -12.73
C LYS A 90 3.45 1.83 -11.39
N ALA A 91 4.42 2.19 -10.53
CA ALA A 91 4.59 1.59 -9.21
C ALA A 91 3.35 1.75 -8.31
N ALA A 92 2.54 2.80 -8.50
CA ALA A 92 1.31 2.97 -7.74
C ALA A 92 0.27 1.86 -8.01
N TYR A 93 0.30 1.24 -9.19
CA TYR A 93 -0.62 0.16 -9.55
C TYR A 93 -0.19 -1.20 -9.00
N TYR A 94 1.08 -1.38 -8.63
CA TYR A 94 1.58 -2.68 -8.13
C TYR A 94 0.85 -3.14 -6.88
N ARG A 95 0.32 -2.22 -6.06
CA ARG A 95 -0.50 -2.57 -4.89
C ARG A 95 -1.74 -3.42 -5.24
N LEU A 96 -2.23 -3.36 -6.47
CA LEU A 96 -3.36 -4.17 -6.92
C LEU A 96 -3.00 -5.65 -7.03
N SER A 97 -1.72 -5.99 -7.20
CA SER A 97 -1.22 -7.37 -7.24
C SER A 97 -1.07 -8.01 -5.86
N ILE A 98 -1.29 -7.27 -4.77
CA ILE A 98 -1.12 -7.79 -3.40
C ILE A 98 -1.98 -9.04 -3.16
N LEU A 99 -3.21 -9.03 -3.66
CA LEU A 99 -4.15 -10.15 -3.47
C LEU A 99 -3.67 -11.45 -4.14
N ASP A 100 -3.00 -11.34 -5.29
CA ASP A 100 -2.48 -12.49 -6.02
C ASP A 100 -1.13 -12.95 -5.47
N ILE A 101 -0.21 -11.99 -5.23
CA ILE A 101 1.15 -12.29 -4.79
C ILE A 101 1.17 -12.87 -3.37
N PHE A 102 0.34 -12.33 -2.48
CA PHE A 102 0.34 -12.69 -1.06
C PHE A 102 -0.88 -13.53 -0.64
N LYS A 103 -1.57 -14.16 -1.58
CA LYS A 103 -2.80 -14.95 -1.34
C LYS A 103 -2.68 -16.02 -0.25
N ASP A 104 -1.46 -16.51 -0.02
CA ASP A 104 -1.16 -17.52 0.99
C ASP A 104 -0.81 -16.94 2.37
N PHE A 105 -0.83 -15.62 2.51
CA PHE A 105 -0.57 -14.92 3.78
C PHE A 105 -1.89 -14.68 4.53
N ASP A 106 -1.81 -14.65 5.85
CA ASP A 106 -2.97 -14.32 6.67
C ASP A 106 -3.28 -12.84 6.63
N LYS A 107 -2.22 -12.01 6.73
CA LYS A 107 -2.30 -10.57 6.82
C LYS A 107 -1.04 -9.93 6.22
N VAL A 108 -1.21 -8.87 5.48
CA VAL A 108 -0.13 -7.97 5.04
C VAL A 108 -0.53 -6.52 5.23
N MET A 109 0.46 -5.66 5.42
CA MET A 109 0.28 -4.22 5.44
C MET A 109 0.94 -3.62 4.21
N TYR A 110 0.26 -2.69 3.56
CA TYR A 110 0.83 -1.89 2.48
C TYR A 110 1.09 -0.46 2.98
N LEU A 111 2.24 0.07 2.62
CA LEU A 111 2.62 1.47 2.82
C LEU A 111 3.11 2.06 1.50
N ASP A 112 2.75 3.32 1.22
CA ASP A 112 3.39 4.07 0.14
C ASP A 112 4.87 4.33 0.47
N ALA A 113 5.72 4.33 -0.57
CA ALA A 113 7.17 4.43 -0.44
C ALA A 113 7.67 5.78 0.13
N ASP A 114 6.80 6.78 0.21
CA ASP A 114 7.07 8.11 0.75
C ASP A 114 6.46 8.34 2.15
N SER A 115 6.20 7.26 2.86
CA SER A 115 5.67 7.29 4.23
C SER A 115 6.78 7.61 5.25
N TYR A 116 6.42 8.32 6.32
CA TYR A 116 7.32 8.55 7.46
C TYR A 116 6.72 7.93 8.73
N VAL A 117 7.37 6.88 9.24
CA VAL A 117 6.86 6.09 10.37
C VAL A 117 7.38 6.66 11.69
N LEU A 118 6.45 7.11 12.55
CA LEU A 118 6.78 7.79 13.82
C LEU A 118 6.71 6.87 15.05
N GLY A 119 6.18 5.66 14.90
CA GLY A 119 6.01 4.70 16.00
C GLY A 119 6.23 3.27 15.54
N ASP A 120 6.08 2.31 16.46
CA ASP A 120 6.22 0.89 16.07
C ASP A 120 5.08 0.47 15.14
N ILE A 121 5.45 0.20 13.89
CA ILE A 121 4.50 -0.22 12.86
C ILE A 121 3.75 -1.52 13.22
N ASN A 122 4.30 -2.30 14.14
CA ASN A 122 3.66 -3.50 14.67
C ASN A 122 2.32 -3.18 15.36
N GLU A 123 2.19 -2.03 16.01
CA GLU A 123 0.93 -1.62 16.66
C GLU A 123 -0.22 -1.52 15.64
N LEU A 124 0.07 -0.94 14.47
CA LEU A 124 -0.88 -0.85 13.38
C LEU A 124 -1.14 -2.23 12.75
N PHE A 125 -0.09 -3.02 12.53
CA PHE A 125 -0.23 -4.36 11.97
C PHE A 125 -1.06 -5.28 12.85
N ASP A 126 -0.90 -5.22 14.18
CA ASP A 126 -1.61 -6.06 15.15
C ASP A 126 -3.05 -5.60 15.41
N MET A 127 -3.44 -4.43 14.90
CA MET A 127 -4.81 -3.94 15.06
C MET A 127 -5.82 -5.03 14.66
N ASN A 128 -6.79 -5.27 15.56
CA ASN A 128 -7.84 -6.24 15.29
C ASN A 128 -8.89 -5.67 14.34
N ILE A 129 -8.78 -6.04 13.09
CA ILE A 129 -9.74 -5.63 12.05
C ILE A 129 -10.94 -6.59 11.93
N LYS A 130 -11.03 -7.57 12.85
CA LYS A 130 -12.16 -8.54 12.96
C LYS A 130 -12.44 -9.25 11.63
N ASP A 131 -13.69 -9.13 11.17
CA ASP A 131 -14.16 -9.75 9.93
C ASP A 131 -14.02 -8.84 8.70
N LYS A 132 -13.38 -7.68 8.85
CA LYS A 132 -13.15 -6.79 7.71
C LYS A 132 -12.04 -7.32 6.82
N GLN A 133 -12.20 -7.12 5.53
CA GLN A 133 -11.22 -7.55 4.52
C GLN A 133 -10.03 -6.59 4.48
N ILE A 134 -10.30 -5.28 4.60
CA ILE A 134 -9.29 -4.21 4.52
C ILE A 134 -9.57 -3.19 5.62
N ALA A 135 -8.51 -2.67 6.22
CA ALA A 135 -8.55 -1.44 7.03
C ALA A 135 -7.62 -0.40 6.38
N GLY A 136 -8.03 0.84 6.41
CA GLY A 136 -7.29 1.98 5.89
C GLY A 136 -7.57 3.24 6.69
N VAL A 137 -6.75 4.27 6.49
CA VAL A 137 -6.93 5.58 7.10
C VAL A 137 -7.93 6.38 6.25
N LYS A 138 -8.91 7.02 6.88
CA LYS A 138 -9.83 7.90 6.16
C LYS A 138 -9.06 8.96 5.38
N ASP A 139 -9.45 9.16 4.13
CA ASP A 139 -8.88 10.21 3.31
C ASP A 139 -9.47 11.57 3.75
N SER A 140 -8.60 12.47 4.23
CA SER A 140 -9.02 13.80 4.69
C SER A 140 -9.50 14.69 3.54
N ILE A 141 -8.96 14.53 2.34
CA ILE A 141 -9.28 15.38 1.19
C ILE A 141 -10.70 15.14 0.70
N THR A 142 -11.12 13.89 0.63
CA THR A 142 -12.48 13.53 0.19
C THR A 142 -13.54 13.82 1.24
N TYR A 143 -13.13 13.95 2.50
CA TYR A 143 -14.04 14.25 3.60
C TYR A 143 -14.34 15.76 3.74
N GLU A 144 -13.44 16.62 3.27
CA GLU A 144 -13.60 18.07 3.40
C GLU A 144 -14.63 18.61 2.40
N ILE A 145 -15.61 19.38 2.91
CA ILE A 145 -16.64 20.05 2.11
C ILE A 145 -16.04 20.92 0.99
N PRO A 146 -14.98 21.72 1.22
CA PRO A 146 -14.35 22.53 0.16
C PRO A 146 -13.89 21.72 -1.03
N TRP A 147 -13.40 20.50 -0.81
CA TRP A 147 -12.97 19.62 -1.92
C TRP A 147 -14.15 19.14 -2.77
N ARG A 148 -15.27 18.79 -2.13
CA ARG A 148 -16.49 18.33 -2.82
C ARG A 148 -17.07 19.37 -3.78
N GLU A 149 -16.97 20.63 -3.40
CA GLU A 149 -17.41 21.77 -4.20
C GLU A 149 -16.39 22.23 -5.26
N LYS A 150 -15.17 21.67 -5.22
CA LYS A 150 -14.10 22.02 -6.16
C LYS A 150 -14.49 21.64 -7.59
N LYS A 151 -14.33 22.59 -8.52
CA LYS A 151 -14.46 22.31 -9.95
C LYS A 151 -13.27 21.45 -10.42
N ILE A 152 -13.58 20.36 -11.11
CA ILE A 152 -12.61 19.47 -11.73
C ILE A 152 -12.93 19.33 -13.22
N SER A 153 -11.89 19.06 -14.01
CA SER A 153 -12.01 18.66 -15.41
C SER A 153 -11.25 17.35 -15.60
N TYR A 154 -11.95 16.30 -16.04
CA TYR A 154 -11.36 15.01 -16.28
C TYR A 154 -12.04 14.32 -17.47
N LYS A 155 -11.27 14.00 -18.50
CA LYS A 155 -11.81 13.48 -19.78
C LYS A 155 -12.93 14.38 -20.32
N ASN A 156 -14.14 13.86 -20.43
CA ASN A 156 -15.33 14.55 -20.95
C ASN A 156 -16.19 15.19 -19.86
N TYR A 157 -15.71 15.21 -18.62
CA TYR A 157 -16.40 15.81 -17.48
C TYR A 157 -15.78 17.15 -17.09
N SER A 158 -16.62 18.16 -16.88
CA SER A 158 -16.23 19.43 -16.27
C SER A 158 -17.36 19.90 -15.36
N GLY A 159 -17.12 19.87 -14.05
CA GLY A 159 -18.13 20.19 -13.04
C GLY A 159 -17.58 20.07 -11.62
N LYS A 160 -18.48 19.96 -10.63
CA LYS A 160 -18.07 19.73 -9.23
C LYS A 160 -17.53 18.32 -9.04
N ALA A 161 -16.54 18.17 -8.18
CA ALA A 161 -15.98 16.87 -7.83
C ALA A 161 -17.05 15.92 -7.27
N LEU A 162 -17.96 16.43 -6.43
CA LEU A 162 -19.04 15.62 -5.86
C LEU A 162 -19.96 15.03 -6.94
N ASP A 163 -20.34 15.83 -7.93
CA ASP A 163 -21.20 15.37 -9.03
C ASP A 163 -20.48 14.29 -9.85
N TYR A 164 -19.16 14.44 -10.08
CA TYR A 164 -18.35 13.43 -10.73
C TYR A 164 -18.36 12.09 -9.98
N PHE A 165 -18.18 12.12 -8.66
CA PHE A 165 -18.23 10.90 -7.86
C PHE A 165 -19.62 10.25 -7.87
N ASN A 166 -20.68 11.03 -7.74
CA ASN A 166 -22.04 10.50 -7.68
C ASN A 166 -22.51 9.99 -9.04
N GLU A 167 -22.31 10.75 -10.10
CA GLU A 167 -22.88 10.45 -11.44
C GLU A 167 -22.02 9.50 -12.25
N TYR A 168 -20.68 9.67 -12.24
CA TYR A 168 -19.77 8.86 -13.05
C TYR A 168 -19.23 7.63 -12.32
N LEU A 169 -18.93 7.75 -11.03
CA LEU A 169 -18.38 6.64 -10.25
C LEU A 169 -19.44 5.92 -9.42
N HIS A 170 -20.69 6.39 -9.46
CA HIS A 170 -21.82 5.82 -8.70
C HIS A 170 -21.53 5.64 -7.20
N LEU A 171 -20.77 6.58 -6.63
CA LEU A 171 -20.43 6.63 -5.22
C LEU A 171 -21.38 7.59 -4.51
N SER A 172 -22.30 7.05 -3.71
CA SER A 172 -23.17 7.85 -2.85
C SER A 172 -22.39 8.58 -1.76
N ASP A 173 -22.97 9.63 -1.17
CA ASP A 173 -22.37 10.37 -0.06
C ASP A 173 -21.98 9.47 1.13
N SER A 174 -22.76 8.43 1.41
CA SER A 174 -22.43 7.46 2.46
C SER A 174 -21.17 6.64 2.13
N LYS A 175 -20.96 6.30 0.86
CA LYS A 175 -19.73 5.64 0.39
C LYS A 175 -18.54 6.59 0.43
N LEU A 176 -18.73 7.85 0.01
CA LEU A 176 -17.67 8.88 0.07
C LEU A 176 -17.23 9.17 1.49
N ASN A 177 -18.15 9.15 2.47
CA ASN A 177 -17.81 9.33 3.88
C ASN A 177 -16.93 8.19 4.45
N ASN A 178 -16.89 7.06 3.77
CA ASN A 178 -16.05 5.91 4.11
C ASN A 178 -14.86 5.75 3.16
N TYR A 179 -14.59 6.73 2.30
CA TYR A 179 -13.43 6.72 1.43
C TYR A 179 -12.15 6.78 2.27
N PHE A 180 -11.15 5.99 1.90
CA PHE A 180 -9.90 5.89 2.64
C PHE A 180 -8.71 6.04 1.70
N SER A 181 -7.60 6.52 2.25
CA SER A 181 -6.33 6.63 1.54
C SER A 181 -5.80 5.24 1.18
N SER A 182 -5.33 5.08 -0.05
CA SER A 182 -4.68 3.86 -0.50
C SER A 182 -3.23 3.72 -0.07
N GLY A 183 -2.67 4.74 0.59
CA GLY A 183 -1.25 4.78 0.97
C GLY A 183 -0.92 4.02 2.26
N VAL A 184 -1.93 3.71 3.10
CA VAL A 184 -1.75 2.92 4.32
C VAL A 184 -2.92 1.95 4.45
N LEU A 185 -2.66 0.67 4.19
CA LEU A 185 -3.67 -0.37 4.16
C LEU A 185 -3.23 -1.60 4.95
N VAL A 186 -4.16 -2.22 5.67
CA VAL A 186 -3.99 -3.54 6.27
C VAL A 186 -4.97 -4.50 5.61
N PHE A 187 -4.45 -5.55 4.96
CA PHE A 187 -5.23 -6.58 4.29
C PHE A 187 -5.35 -7.81 5.18
N ASN A 188 -6.59 -8.24 5.44
CA ASN A 188 -6.91 -9.52 6.04
C ASN A 188 -7.18 -10.55 4.93
N LEU A 189 -6.13 -11.14 4.41
CA LEU A 189 -6.19 -11.99 3.21
C LEU A 189 -7.02 -13.26 3.43
N LYS A 190 -7.13 -13.75 4.67
CA LYS A 190 -8.03 -14.87 5.01
C LYS A 190 -9.51 -14.57 4.80
N LYS A 191 -9.89 -13.29 4.78
CA LYS A 191 -11.28 -12.85 4.65
C LYS A 191 -11.62 -12.32 3.27
N ILE A 192 -10.62 -12.20 2.40
CA ILE A 192 -10.82 -11.75 1.02
C ILE A 192 -11.26 -12.95 0.18
N ASP A 193 -12.48 -12.89 -0.33
CA ASP A 193 -12.98 -13.84 -1.31
C ASP A 193 -12.59 -13.36 -2.71
N LEU A 194 -11.53 -13.95 -3.27
CA LEU A 194 -11.03 -13.61 -4.60
C LEU A 194 -12.08 -13.89 -5.71
N PHE A 195 -12.97 -14.87 -5.51
CA PHE A 195 -14.02 -15.15 -6.49
C PHE A 195 -15.07 -14.07 -6.58
N ALA A 196 -15.37 -13.38 -5.48
CA ALA A 196 -16.33 -12.27 -5.49
C ALA A 196 -15.80 -11.03 -6.25
N TYR A 197 -14.48 -10.89 -6.44
CA TYR A 197 -13.87 -9.77 -7.16
C TYR A 197 -13.77 -9.99 -8.68
N ILE A 198 -13.83 -11.24 -9.14
CA ILE A 198 -13.67 -11.59 -10.57
C ILE A 198 -15.03 -11.67 -11.28
N CYS A 199 -16.13 -11.84 -10.53
CA CYS A 199 -17.47 -12.11 -11.06
C CYS A 199 -18.44 -10.92 -11.00
N ASN A 200 -18.02 -9.73 -10.60
CA ASN A 200 -18.77 -8.46 -10.61
C ASN A 200 -18.03 -7.41 -11.44
#